data_76b2c64f7912c848321564cddb4ace2d
#
_entry.id   76b2c64f7912c848321564cddb4ace2d
#
_cell.length_a   1.000
_cell.length_b   1.000
_cell.length_c   1.000
_cell.angle_alpha   90.00
_cell.angle_beta   90.00
_cell.angle_gamma   90.00
#
_symmetry.space_group_name_H-M   'P 1'
#
loop_
_entity.id
_entity.type
_entity.pdbx_description
1 polymer ?
#
loop_
_entity_poly.entity_id
_entity_poly.type
_entity_poly.pdbx_seq_one_letter_code
_entity_poly.pdbx_strand_id
1 'polypeptide(L)'
;MSTPRLLVDREIVERNIREMQDLATSRRIKLRPHIKAHKCLEIMNMQLKAGSSGITVAKLGEAETMHKGGAQDIFVAYPLVGEEKLDRLVALAQVAEVTVAVDNLEVAERMAERFTDTRPIGVLIEVDSGLKRCGVLPDEAVDLARALLAVPNLKLKGVFTHAGQVYGATPEKVHEIGLMEAHTVVAVRDALEKYDITIETVSTGSTPTAKHNVEVAGVTEIRPGNYVWNDAIQVGLGVARLSQCALTVEATVVSSPMPGRLVIDAGSKVLGLDKGAHGLSIVTGYGRIIGWPELTIERLSEEHGVVTFLGAAPAIGQKVRIVPNHACVVVNLAEALWVNDREYWSVAARGRSD
;
A
#
# COMPACT_ATOMS: atom_id res chain seq x y z
N MET A 1 -2.00 21.13 -22.35
CA MET A 1 -2.52 20.92 -21.00
C MET A 1 -1.58 21.59 -20.02
N SER A 2 -2.13 22.17 -18.95
CA SER A 2 -1.37 22.83 -17.88
C SER A 2 -0.64 21.83 -16.99
N THR A 3 0.40 22.26 -16.31
CA THR A 3 1.13 21.57 -15.25
C THR A 3 0.86 22.26 -13.91
N PRO A 4 1.15 21.63 -12.77
CA PRO A 4 1.58 20.22 -12.65
C PRO A 4 0.42 19.25 -12.85
N ARG A 5 0.71 18.03 -13.31
CA ARG A 5 -0.30 16.96 -13.45
C ARG A 5 0.32 15.58 -13.28
N LEU A 6 -0.48 14.63 -12.81
CA LEU A 6 -0.10 13.24 -12.65
C LEU A 6 -0.39 12.49 -13.94
N LEU A 7 0.64 11.85 -14.48
CA LEU A 7 0.55 11.03 -15.70
C LEU A 7 0.72 9.56 -15.33
N VAL A 8 -0.13 8.72 -15.90
CA VAL A 8 -0.09 7.27 -15.75
C VAL A 8 0.15 6.62 -17.10
N ASP A 9 1.14 5.75 -17.15
CA ASP A 9 1.34 4.80 -18.24
C ASP A 9 0.52 3.55 -17.95
N ARG A 10 -0.58 3.37 -18.68
CA ARG A 10 -1.51 2.25 -18.51
C ARG A 10 -0.86 0.89 -18.79
N GLU A 11 0.01 0.81 -19.78
CA GLU A 11 0.65 -0.45 -20.15
C GLU A 11 1.58 -0.93 -19.04
N ILE A 12 2.28 0.01 -18.37
CA ILE A 12 3.12 -0.29 -17.22
C ILE A 12 2.25 -0.74 -16.03
N VAL A 13 1.11 -0.09 -15.75
CA VAL A 13 0.17 -0.51 -14.71
C VAL A 13 -0.30 -1.95 -14.96
N GLU A 14 -0.78 -2.24 -16.16
CA GLU A 14 -1.29 -3.56 -16.54
C GLU A 14 -0.20 -4.64 -16.46
N ARG A 15 1.03 -4.32 -16.86
CA ARG A 15 2.18 -5.21 -16.73
C ARG A 15 2.50 -5.49 -15.26
N ASN A 16 2.59 -4.46 -14.43
CA ASN A 16 2.89 -4.60 -13.01
C ASN A 16 1.81 -5.45 -12.30
N ILE A 17 0.53 -5.27 -12.66
CA ILE A 17 -0.57 -6.07 -12.13
C ILE A 17 -0.41 -7.54 -12.52
N ARG A 18 -0.14 -7.82 -13.81
CA ARG A 18 0.06 -9.21 -14.27
C ARG A 18 1.26 -9.86 -13.60
N GLU A 19 2.42 -9.21 -13.57
CA GLU A 19 3.64 -9.77 -12.96
C GLU A 19 3.43 -10.15 -11.48
N MET A 20 2.73 -9.33 -10.71
CA MET A 20 2.44 -9.63 -9.31
C MET A 20 1.41 -10.75 -9.15
N GLN A 21 0.39 -10.78 -10.00
CA GLN A 21 -0.61 -11.86 -9.99
C GLN A 21 0.01 -13.20 -10.40
N ASP A 22 0.84 -13.21 -11.42
CA ASP A 22 1.55 -14.41 -11.91
C ASP A 22 2.50 -14.94 -10.83
N LEU A 23 3.20 -14.06 -10.13
CA LEU A 23 4.03 -14.45 -8.99
C LEU A 23 3.21 -15.17 -7.92
N ALA A 24 2.09 -14.61 -7.49
CA ALA A 24 1.23 -15.23 -6.48
C ALA A 24 0.64 -16.56 -6.97
N THR A 25 0.13 -16.59 -8.19
CA THR A 25 -0.48 -17.78 -8.80
C THR A 25 0.53 -18.91 -8.96
N SER A 26 1.75 -18.63 -9.40
CA SER A 26 2.83 -19.63 -9.56
C SER A 26 3.22 -20.32 -8.26
N ARG A 27 2.98 -19.66 -7.13
CA ARG A 27 3.21 -20.16 -5.77
C ARG A 27 1.95 -20.68 -5.08
N ARG A 28 0.79 -20.65 -5.74
CA ARG A 28 -0.53 -21.01 -5.21
C ARG A 28 -0.91 -20.17 -3.96
N ILE A 29 -0.49 -18.92 -3.96
CA ILE A 29 -0.74 -17.93 -2.90
C ILE A 29 -1.76 -16.92 -3.42
N LYS A 30 -2.69 -16.48 -2.55
CA LYS A 30 -3.67 -15.45 -2.89
C LYS A 30 -3.00 -14.07 -2.97
N LEU A 31 -3.38 -13.27 -3.96
CA LEU A 31 -3.06 -11.85 -4.01
C LEU A 31 -4.29 -11.04 -3.56
N ARG A 32 -4.14 -10.24 -2.52
CA ARG A 32 -5.16 -9.31 -2.02
C ARG A 32 -4.60 -7.89 -2.00
N PRO A 33 -4.56 -7.19 -3.14
CA PRO A 33 -3.85 -5.91 -3.27
C PRO A 33 -4.32 -4.86 -2.27
N HIS A 34 -3.40 -4.03 -1.77
CA HIS A 34 -3.74 -2.92 -0.90
C HIS A 34 -4.05 -1.68 -1.72
N ILE A 35 -5.32 -1.32 -1.83
CA ILE A 35 -5.81 -0.24 -2.71
C ILE A 35 -5.45 1.17 -2.21
N LYS A 36 -5.04 1.33 -0.95
CA LYS A 36 -4.61 2.64 -0.42
C LYS A 36 -3.52 3.31 -1.29
N ALA A 37 -2.79 2.51 -2.07
CA ALA A 37 -1.74 2.99 -2.96
C ALA A 37 -2.29 3.81 -4.14
N HIS A 38 -3.52 3.55 -4.57
CA HIS A 38 -4.10 4.18 -5.75
C HIS A 38 -5.49 4.78 -5.54
N LYS A 39 -6.34 4.19 -4.69
CA LYS A 39 -7.69 4.67 -4.39
C LYS A 39 -8.59 4.89 -5.63
N CYS A 40 -8.28 4.23 -6.75
CA CYS A 40 -8.97 4.32 -8.04
C CYS A 40 -9.77 3.06 -8.31
N LEU A 41 -11.01 3.21 -8.80
CA LEU A 41 -11.88 2.09 -9.14
C LEU A 41 -11.38 1.33 -10.36
N GLU A 42 -10.84 2.02 -11.34
CA GLU A 42 -10.30 1.44 -12.57
C GLU A 42 -9.18 0.44 -12.27
N ILE A 43 -8.22 0.83 -11.40
CA ILE A 43 -7.10 -0.04 -11.02
C ILE A 43 -7.59 -1.21 -10.19
N MET A 44 -8.47 -0.98 -9.21
CA MET A 44 -9.09 -2.06 -8.43
C MET A 44 -9.74 -3.10 -9.36
N ASN A 45 -10.53 -2.65 -10.33
CA ASN A 45 -11.20 -3.54 -11.28
C ASN A 45 -10.20 -4.31 -12.17
N MET A 46 -9.07 -3.68 -12.57
CA MET A 46 -7.99 -4.37 -13.28
C MET A 46 -7.37 -5.47 -12.41
N GLN A 47 -7.14 -5.21 -11.12
CA GLN A 47 -6.58 -6.18 -10.17
C GLN A 47 -7.53 -7.36 -9.94
N LEU A 48 -8.82 -7.09 -9.70
CA LEU A 48 -9.84 -8.14 -9.54
C LEU A 48 -9.97 -8.98 -10.82
N LYS A 49 -10.00 -8.34 -11.98
CA LYS A 49 -10.06 -9.01 -13.29
C LYS A 49 -8.82 -9.85 -13.58
N ALA A 50 -7.65 -9.48 -13.06
CA ALA A 50 -6.43 -10.25 -13.17
C ALA A 50 -6.40 -11.50 -12.28
N GLY A 51 -7.35 -11.63 -11.32
CA GLY A 51 -7.49 -12.81 -10.47
C GLY A 51 -7.19 -12.58 -8.98
N SER A 52 -7.11 -11.31 -8.53
CA SER A 52 -6.97 -11.02 -7.10
C SER A 52 -8.16 -11.56 -6.31
N SER A 53 -7.90 -12.12 -5.13
CA SER A 53 -8.89 -12.80 -4.28
C SER A 53 -9.87 -11.87 -3.57
N GLY A 54 -9.68 -10.58 -3.70
CA GLY A 54 -10.38 -9.49 -3.04
C GLY A 54 -9.43 -8.29 -2.92
N ILE A 55 -9.74 -7.37 -2.04
CA ILE A 55 -8.92 -6.17 -1.81
C ILE A 55 -8.59 -5.98 -0.34
N THR A 56 -7.49 -5.27 -0.08
CA THR A 56 -7.15 -4.75 1.24
C THR A 56 -7.32 -3.23 1.25
N VAL A 57 -7.91 -2.71 2.31
CA VAL A 57 -8.08 -1.27 2.54
C VAL A 57 -7.46 -0.87 3.88
N ALA A 58 -7.16 0.42 4.06
CA ALA A 58 -6.70 0.96 5.33
C ALA A 58 -7.84 1.55 6.17
N LYS A 59 -8.94 1.95 5.55
CA LYS A 59 -10.02 2.70 6.21
C LYS A 59 -11.39 2.27 5.71
N LEU A 60 -12.43 2.45 6.54
CA LEU A 60 -13.81 2.15 6.15
C LEU A 60 -14.29 2.99 4.98
N GLY A 61 -13.96 4.28 4.94
CA GLY A 61 -14.31 5.12 3.81
C GLY A 61 -13.72 4.66 2.48
N GLU A 62 -12.52 4.03 2.50
CA GLU A 62 -11.98 3.33 1.33
C GLU A 62 -12.83 2.10 1.00
N ALA A 63 -13.15 1.26 2.00
CA ALA A 63 -13.95 0.05 1.82
C ALA A 63 -15.31 0.34 1.18
N GLU A 64 -16.04 1.31 1.71
CA GLU A 64 -17.34 1.74 1.22
C GLU A 64 -17.27 2.24 -0.24
N THR A 65 -16.23 3.02 -0.55
CA THR A 65 -16.02 3.54 -1.91
C THR A 65 -15.72 2.40 -2.89
N MET A 66 -14.84 1.48 -2.52
CA MET A 66 -14.46 0.35 -3.36
C MET A 66 -15.59 -0.68 -3.51
N HIS A 67 -16.40 -0.89 -2.45
CA HIS A 67 -17.61 -1.72 -2.54
C HIS A 67 -18.59 -1.15 -3.58
N LYS A 68 -18.86 0.16 -3.57
CA LYS A 68 -19.68 0.82 -4.59
C LYS A 68 -19.12 0.64 -6.01
N GLY A 69 -17.82 0.46 -6.13
CA GLY A 69 -17.12 0.14 -7.38
C GLY A 69 -17.09 -1.34 -7.76
N GLY A 70 -17.71 -2.24 -6.94
CA GLY A 70 -17.86 -3.66 -7.23
C GLY A 70 -17.05 -4.62 -6.35
N ALA A 71 -16.24 -4.14 -5.41
CA ALA A 71 -15.51 -5.02 -4.49
C ALA A 71 -16.48 -5.75 -3.55
N GLN A 72 -16.35 -7.08 -3.45
CA GLN A 72 -17.21 -7.94 -2.64
C GLN A 72 -16.49 -8.61 -1.46
N ASP A 73 -15.19 -8.81 -1.54
CA ASP A 73 -14.34 -9.39 -0.49
C ASP A 73 -13.28 -8.35 -0.08
N ILE A 74 -13.42 -7.83 1.14
CA ILE A 74 -12.68 -6.65 1.62
C ILE A 74 -12.01 -6.97 2.96
N PHE A 75 -10.70 -6.83 3.03
CA PHE A 75 -9.95 -6.86 4.28
C PHE A 75 -9.60 -5.43 4.73
N VAL A 76 -10.13 -5.02 5.88
CA VAL A 76 -9.78 -3.75 6.53
C VAL A 76 -8.58 -3.99 7.44
N ALA A 77 -7.38 -3.72 6.92
CA ALA A 77 -6.11 -3.92 7.63
C ALA A 77 -5.80 -2.76 8.58
N TYR A 78 -6.73 -2.47 9.48
CA TYR A 78 -6.65 -1.39 10.45
C TYR A 78 -7.58 -1.69 11.64
N PRO A 79 -7.17 -1.45 12.89
CA PRO A 79 -8.05 -1.60 14.05
C PRO A 79 -9.21 -0.59 13.99
N LEU A 80 -10.44 -1.06 14.12
CA LEU A 80 -11.64 -0.22 14.09
C LEU A 80 -12.13 0.03 15.51
N VAL A 81 -12.11 1.28 15.93
CA VAL A 81 -12.55 1.73 17.26
C VAL A 81 -13.53 2.88 17.12
N GLY A 82 -14.60 2.83 17.93
CA GLY A 82 -15.64 3.86 18.01
C GLY A 82 -16.95 3.45 17.34
N GLU A 83 -18.05 3.84 17.98
CA GLU A 83 -19.42 3.41 17.66
C GLU A 83 -19.80 3.68 16.20
N GLU A 84 -19.53 4.89 15.71
CA GLU A 84 -19.85 5.28 14.32
C GLU A 84 -19.16 4.36 13.28
N LYS A 85 -17.89 3.98 13.54
CA LYS A 85 -17.18 3.06 12.64
C LYS A 85 -17.73 1.65 12.71
N LEU A 86 -18.14 1.20 13.91
CA LEU A 86 -18.75 -0.11 14.07
C LEU A 86 -20.12 -0.17 13.38
N ASP A 87 -20.94 0.89 13.45
CA ASP A 87 -22.20 0.96 12.72
C ASP A 87 -22.01 0.91 11.20
N ARG A 88 -21.02 1.63 10.69
CA ARG A 88 -20.64 1.59 9.27
C ARG A 88 -20.10 0.22 8.85
N LEU A 89 -19.31 -0.43 9.71
CA LEU A 89 -18.82 -1.78 9.48
C LEU A 89 -19.99 -2.77 9.36
N VAL A 90 -20.97 -2.71 10.26
CA VAL A 90 -22.17 -3.55 10.21
C VAL A 90 -22.92 -3.35 8.90
N ALA A 91 -23.13 -2.09 8.49
CA ALA A 91 -23.82 -1.78 7.24
C ALA A 91 -23.07 -2.35 6.02
N LEU A 92 -21.74 -2.20 5.98
CA LEU A 92 -20.91 -2.75 4.90
C LEU A 92 -20.92 -4.29 4.89
N ALA A 93 -20.84 -4.92 6.08
CA ALA A 93 -20.86 -6.36 6.20
C ALA A 93 -22.20 -7.00 5.82
N GLN A 94 -23.28 -6.22 5.69
CA GLN A 94 -24.57 -6.72 5.15
C GLN A 94 -24.51 -6.96 3.63
N VAL A 95 -23.65 -6.26 2.92
CA VAL A 95 -23.62 -6.24 1.45
C VAL A 95 -22.30 -6.76 0.85
N ALA A 96 -21.26 -6.93 1.67
CA ALA A 96 -19.96 -7.45 1.27
C ALA A 96 -19.42 -8.44 2.32
N GLU A 97 -18.49 -9.29 1.91
CA GLU A 97 -17.68 -10.06 2.85
C GLU A 97 -16.58 -9.17 3.41
N VAL A 98 -16.62 -8.92 4.72
CA VAL A 98 -15.65 -8.04 5.38
C VAL A 98 -14.87 -8.83 6.43
N THR A 99 -13.56 -8.66 6.40
CA THR A 99 -12.64 -9.13 7.43
C THR A 99 -11.94 -7.92 8.04
N VAL A 100 -11.68 -7.92 9.34
CA VAL A 100 -11.08 -6.78 10.05
C VAL A 100 -9.83 -7.21 10.81
N ALA A 101 -8.86 -6.30 10.92
CA ALA A 101 -7.68 -6.47 11.74
C ALA A 101 -8.02 -6.30 13.23
N VAL A 102 -7.46 -7.17 14.07
CA VAL A 102 -7.52 -7.05 15.53
C VAL A 102 -6.15 -7.35 16.14
N ASP A 103 -5.81 -6.66 17.23
CA ASP A 103 -4.58 -6.85 17.99
C ASP A 103 -4.83 -6.87 19.51
N ASN A 104 -6.10 -6.81 19.92
CA ASN A 104 -6.50 -6.94 21.32
C ASN A 104 -7.93 -7.43 21.46
N LEU A 105 -8.21 -8.04 22.63
CA LEU A 105 -9.50 -8.67 22.91
C LEU A 105 -10.63 -7.65 23.07
N GLU A 106 -10.41 -6.55 23.78
CA GLU A 106 -11.44 -5.55 24.08
C GLU A 106 -12.07 -4.97 22.80
N VAL A 107 -11.24 -4.62 21.80
CA VAL A 107 -11.74 -4.11 20.51
C VAL A 107 -12.52 -5.19 19.77
N ALA A 108 -12.06 -6.44 19.82
CA ALA A 108 -12.74 -7.55 19.16
C ALA A 108 -14.10 -7.87 19.80
N GLU A 109 -14.21 -7.85 21.14
CA GLU A 109 -15.46 -8.04 21.87
C GLU A 109 -16.49 -6.97 21.53
N ARG A 110 -16.11 -5.69 21.62
CA ARG A 110 -16.99 -4.55 21.25
C ARG A 110 -17.46 -4.62 19.80
N MET A 111 -16.60 -5.06 18.90
CA MET A 111 -16.97 -5.27 17.50
C MET A 111 -17.97 -6.44 17.39
N ALA A 112 -17.71 -7.58 18.03
CA ALA A 112 -18.52 -8.78 17.96
C ALA A 112 -19.95 -8.57 18.50
N GLU A 113 -20.15 -7.69 19.51
CA GLU A 113 -21.46 -7.30 20.04
C GLU A 113 -22.42 -6.74 19.00
N ARG A 114 -21.89 -6.24 17.86
CA ARG A 114 -22.66 -5.68 16.75
C ARG A 114 -23.10 -6.72 15.71
N PHE A 115 -22.67 -7.97 15.86
CA PHE A 115 -22.90 -9.05 14.90
C PHE A 115 -23.76 -10.17 15.55
N THR A 116 -24.10 -11.19 14.79
CA THR A 116 -24.90 -12.33 15.25
C THR A 116 -24.24 -13.66 14.88
N ASP A 117 -24.58 -14.74 15.55
CA ASP A 117 -24.07 -16.08 15.25
C ASP A 117 -24.33 -16.54 13.82
N THR A 118 -25.43 -16.08 13.24
CA THR A 118 -25.76 -16.38 11.84
C THR A 118 -24.96 -15.57 10.84
N ARG A 119 -24.32 -14.50 11.30
CA ARG A 119 -23.49 -13.61 10.48
C ARG A 119 -22.32 -13.05 11.30
N PRO A 120 -21.35 -13.89 11.67
CA PRO A 120 -20.20 -13.46 12.46
C PRO A 120 -19.26 -12.59 11.63
N ILE A 121 -18.54 -11.68 12.29
CA ILE A 121 -17.49 -10.89 11.65
C ILE A 121 -16.20 -11.69 11.57
N GLY A 122 -15.59 -11.74 10.39
CA GLY A 122 -14.25 -12.31 10.18
C GLY A 122 -13.16 -11.42 10.72
N VAL A 123 -12.18 -12.00 11.44
CA VAL A 123 -11.02 -11.24 11.93
C VAL A 123 -9.70 -11.94 11.60
N LEU A 124 -8.65 -11.10 11.39
CA LEU A 124 -7.25 -11.54 11.37
C LEU A 124 -6.51 -10.86 12.52
N ILE A 125 -5.70 -11.63 13.23
CA ILE A 125 -4.81 -11.08 14.27
C ILE A 125 -3.63 -10.39 13.58
N GLU A 126 -3.38 -9.12 13.90
CA GLU A 126 -2.15 -8.43 13.51
C GLU A 126 -1.01 -8.89 14.42
N VAL A 127 0.08 -9.36 13.80
CA VAL A 127 1.31 -9.78 14.50
C VAL A 127 2.40 -8.78 14.17
N ASP A 128 3.06 -8.21 15.17
CA ASP A 128 4.22 -7.33 14.94
C ASP A 128 5.46 -8.15 14.56
N SER A 129 5.90 -7.99 13.33
CA SER A 129 7.15 -8.58 12.82
C SER A 129 8.34 -7.61 12.82
N GLY A 130 8.27 -6.57 13.66
CA GLY A 130 9.39 -5.65 13.89
C GLY A 130 9.13 -4.18 13.51
N LEU A 131 7.95 -3.82 12.98
CA LEU A 131 7.59 -2.43 12.70
C LEU A 131 7.27 -1.63 13.97
N LYS A 132 6.78 -2.29 15.02
CA LYS A 132 6.42 -1.68 16.31
C LYS A 132 5.37 -0.56 16.17
N ARG A 133 4.30 -0.85 15.41
CA ARG A 133 3.21 0.09 15.15
C ARG A 133 1.89 -0.38 15.77
N CYS A 134 1.38 -1.50 15.32
CA CYS A 134 0.23 -2.24 15.82
C CYS A 134 0.57 -3.72 15.79
N GLY A 135 -0.27 -4.53 16.41
CA GLY A 135 -0.10 -5.97 16.44
C GLY A 135 0.46 -6.47 17.77
N VAL A 136 0.07 -7.69 18.12
CA VAL A 136 0.63 -8.41 19.27
C VAL A 136 2.02 -8.97 18.94
N LEU A 137 2.82 -9.23 19.96
CA LEU A 137 4.05 -9.97 19.78
C LEU A 137 3.74 -11.43 19.37
N PRO A 138 4.64 -12.10 18.63
CA PRO A 138 4.39 -13.46 18.12
C PRO A 138 4.04 -14.47 19.21
N ASP A 139 4.64 -14.38 20.40
CA ASP A 139 4.40 -15.24 21.55
C ASP A 139 3.07 -14.95 22.28
N GLU A 140 2.51 -13.76 22.14
CA GLU A 140 1.20 -13.37 22.68
C GLU A 140 0.04 -13.77 21.75
N ALA A 141 0.31 -14.04 20.48
CA ALA A 141 -0.71 -14.29 19.46
C ALA A 141 -1.57 -15.53 19.73
N VAL A 142 -0.99 -16.56 20.36
CA VAL A 142 -1.71 -17.78 20.73
C VAL A 142 -2.75 -17.51 21.82
N ASP A 143 -2.36 -16.74 22.85
CA ASP A 143 -3.28 -16.40 23.94
C ASP A 143 -4.42 -15.52 23.45
N LEU A 144 -4.13 -14.54 22.61
CA LEU A 144 -5.15 -13.72 21.96
C LEU A 144 -6.09 -14.58 21.09
N ALA A 145 -5.56 -15.50 20.29
CA ALA A 145 -6.38 -16.37 19.46
C ALA A 145 -7.33 -17.23 20.29
N ARG A 146 -6.85 -17.82 21.39
CA ARG A 146 -7.69 -18.61 22.32
C ARG A 146 -8.79 -17.76 22.95
N ALA A 147 -8.49 -16.52 23.33
CA ALA A 147 -9.48 -15.60 23.85
C ALA A 147 -10.54 -15.24 22.79
N LEU A 148 -10.11 -14.94 21.56
CA LEU A 148 -11.00 -14.60 20.44
C LEU A 148 -11.94 -15.76 20.05
N LEU A 149 -11.52 -17.02 20.19
CA LEU A 149 -12.37 -18.18 19.93
C LEU A 149 -13.54 -18.32 20.93
N ALA A 150 -13.42 -17.71 22.11
CA ALA A 150 -14.49 -17.67 23.09
C ALA A 150 -15.47 -16.49 22.88
N VAL A 151 -15.16 -15.54 22.00
CA VAL A 151 -16.00 -14.38 21.69
C VAL A 151 -17.11 -14.81 20.73
N PRO A 152 -18.39 -14.68 21.12
CA PRO A 152 -19.49 -15.00 20.21
C PRO A 152 -19.53 -14.02 19.03
N ASN A 153 -20.14 -14.43 17.93
CA ASN A 153 -20.31 -13.61 16.72
C ASN A 153 -18.99 -13.19 16.02
N LEU A 154 -17.88 -13.85 16.34
CA LEU A 154 -16.57 -13.61 15.77
C LEU A 154 -16.04 -14.88 15.11
N LYS A 155 -15.47 -14.74 13.91
CA LYS A 155 -14.79 -15.84 13.21
C LYS A 155 -13.31 -15.50 13.05
N LEU A 156 -12.44 -16.17 13.81
CA LEU A 156 -10.99 -16.08 13.59
C LEU A 156 -10.64 -16.75 12.26
N LYS A 157 -10.19 -15.98 11.26
CA LYS A 157 -9.80 -16.46 9.94
C LYS A 157 -8.30 -16.71 9.83
N GLY A 158 -7.47 -16.03 10.65
CA GLY A 158 -6.04 -16.20 10.59
C GLY A 158 -5.24 -15.08 11.21
N VAL A 159 -4.00 -14.96 10.71
CA VAL A 159 -3.02 -13.97 11.15
C VAL A 159 -2.49 -13.17 9.97
N PHE A 160 -2.05 -11.95 10.24
CA PHE A 160 -1.36 -11.13 9.24
C PHE A 160 -0.28 -10.27 9.87
N THR A 161 0.64 -9.79 9.04
CA THR A 161 1.68 -8.85 9.46
C THR A 161 2.04 -7.86 8.36
N HIS A 162 2.80 -6.82 8.72
CA HIS A 162 3.38 -5.85 7.79
C HIS A 162 4.76 -5.41 8.27
N ALA A 163 5.81 -5.85 7.59
CA ALA A 163 7.19 -5.49 7.90
C ALA A 163 7.58 -4.12 7.30
N GLY A 164 6.94 -3.04 7.79
CA GLY A 164 7.19 -1.68 7.30
C GLY A 164 8.62 -1.16 7.56
N GLN A 165 9.38 -1.77 8.48
CA GLN A 165 10.79 -1.46 8.71
C GLN A 165 11.67 -1.69 7.47
N VAL A 166 11.23 -2.47 6.49
CA VAL A 166 11.93 -2.65 5.22
C VAL A 166 12.15 -1.33 4.46
N TYR A 167 11.29 -0.35 4.66
CA TYR A 167 11.43 0.96 4.02
C TYR A 167 12.59 1.82 4.55
N GLY A 168 13.30 1.38 5.59
CA GLY A 168 14.55 1.97 6.08
C GLY A 168 15.77 1.07 5.86
N ALA A 169 15.58 -0.06 5.19
CA ALA A 169 16.65 -1.03 4.95
C ALA A 169 17.49 -0.66 3.71
N THR A 170 18.68 -1.21 3.64
CA THR A 170 19.46 -1.23 2.39
C THR A 170 18.93 -2.32 1.46
N PRO A 171 19.18 -2.22 0.13
CA PRO A 171 18.71 -3.22 -0.83
C PRO A 171 19.08 -4.66 -0.47
N GLU A 172 20.28 -4.87 0.10
CA GLU A 172 20.81 -6.19 0.47
C GLU A 172 20.00 -6.85 1.61
N LYS A 173 19.36 -6.05 2.47
CA LYS A 173 18.56 -6.53 3.60
C LYS A 173 17.11 -6.79 3.28
N VAL A 174 16.64 -6.36 2.13
CA VAL A 174 15.21 -6.52 1.75
C VAL A 174 14.80 -8.00 1.73
N HIS A 175 15.66 -8.87 1.20
CA HIS A 175 15.42 -10.31 1.18
C HIS A 175 15.29 -10.90 2.59
N GLU A 176 16.26 -10.62 3.46
CA GLU A 176 16.27 -11.11 4.84
C GLU A 176 15.02 -10.68 5.61
N ILE A 177 14.65 -9.39 5.50
CA ILE A 177 13.44 -8.84 6.14
C ILE A 177 12.17 -9.51 5.59
N GLY A 178 12.09 -9.75 4.28
CA GLY A 178 10.97 -10.44 3.68
C GLY A 178 10.82 -11.87 4.19
N LEU A 179 11.90 -12.64 4.27
CA LEU A 179 11.87 -13.99 4.84
C LEU A 179 11.49 -13.95 6.32
N MET A 180 12.06 -13.04 7.11
CA MET A 180 11.74 -12.89 8.54
C MET A 180 10.25 -12.55 8.74
N GLU A 181 9.68 -11.61 7.96
CA GLU A 181 8.26 -11.27 7.97
C GLU A 181 7.38 -12.51 7.82
N ALA A 182 7.66 -13.32 6.81
CA ALA A 182 6.89 -14.51 6.51
C ALA A 182 7.07 -15.61 7.58
N HIS A 183 8.31 -15.88 7.99
CA HIS A 183 8.59 -16.87 9.05
C HIS A 183 7.92 -16.51 10.37
N THR A 184 7.82 -15.23 10.72
CA THR A 184 7.16 -14.80 11.96
C THR A 184 5.70 -15.26 12.01
N VAL A 185 4.92 -14.99 10.97
CA VAL A 185 3.48 -15.39 10.97
C VAL A 185 3.26 -16.87 10.71
N VAL A 186 4.15 -17.53 9.99
CA VAL A 186 4.12 -19.00 9.83
C VAL A 186 4.40 -19.68 11.16
N ALA A 187 5.37 -19.20 11.95
CA ALA A 187 5.65 -19.72 13.28
C ALA A 187 4.45 -19.53 14.24
N VAL A 188 3.73 -18.42 14.13
CA VAL A 188 2.49 -18.21 14.89
C VAL A 188 1.42 -19.22 14.48
N ARG A 189 1.21 -19.45 13.17
CA ARG A 189 0.30 -20.51 12.71
C ARG A 189 0.68 -21.88 13.28
N ASP A 190 1.95 -22.24 13.20
CA ASP A 190 2.45 -23.55 13.70
C ASP A 190 2.29 -23.67 15.23
N ALA A 191 2.39 -22.55 15.94
CA ALA A 191 2.11 -22.50 17.37
C ALA A 191 0.62 -22.68 17.66
N LEU A 192 -0.28 -22.07 16.88
CA LEU A 192 -1.73 -22.23 16.99
C LEU A 192 -2.16 -23.68 16.74
N GLU A 193 -1.58 -24.35 15.74
CA GLU A 193 -1.87 -25.76 15.42
C GLU A 193 -1.58 -26.72 16.59
N LYS A 194 -0.59 -26.41 17.44
CA LYS A 194 -0.31 -27.21 18.67
C LYS A 194 -1.43 -27.15 19.72
N TYR A 195 -2.33 -26.20 19.59
CA TYR A 195 -3.51 -26.04 20.43
C TYR A 195 -4.82 -26.39 19.69
N ASP A 196 -4.71 -27.14 18.58
CA ASP A 196 -5.83 -27.54 17.72
C ASP A 196 -6.60 -26.34 17.12
N ILE A 197 -5.92 -25.17 17.00
CA ILE A 197 -6.47 -23.98 16.37
C ILE A 197 -5.99 -23.93 14.92
N THR A 198 -6.90 -24.27 14.01
CA THR A 198 -6.63 -24.20 12.56
C THR A 198 -7.06 -22.84 12.00
N ILE A 199 -6.18 -22.19 11.22
CA ILE A 199 -6.47 -20.93 10.55
C ILE A 199 -6.30 -21.06 9.03
N GLU A 200 -7.15 -20.34 8.29
CA GLU A 200 -7.18 -20.38 6.82
C GLU A 200 -6.17 -19.43 6.19
N THR A 201 -5.88 -18.30 6.87
CA THR A 201 -5.13 -17.18 6.31
C THR A 201 -3.85 -16.89 7.09
N VAL A 202 -2.73 -16.96 6.39
CA VAL A 202 -1.42 -16.48 6.83
C VAL A 202 -0.99 -15.43 5.83
N SER A 203 -1.20 -14.16 6.17
CA SER A 203 -1.14 -13.06 5.22
C SER A 203 0.01 -12.10 5.52
N THR A 204 0.82 -11.80 4.50
CA THR A 204 2.06 -11.03 4.64
C THR A 204 2.16 -9.94 3.56
N GLY A 205 3.19 -9.18 3.62
CA GLY A 205 3.72 -8.47 2.49
C GLY A 205 3.41 -7.00 2.41
N SER A 206 4.38 -6.41 1.85
CA SER A 206 4.40 -5.09 1.26
C SER A 206 5.01 -5.22 -0.14
N THR A 207 5.03 -4.16 -0.94
CA THR A 207 5.65 -4.24 -2.27
C THR A 207 7.10 -4.71 -2.22
N PRO A 208 7.98 -4.20 -1.33
CA PRO A 208 9.37 -4.66 -1.31
C PRO A 208 9.56 -6.11 -0.84
N THR A 209 8.70 -6.63 0.03
CA THR A 209 8.88 -7.97 0.60
C THR A 209 8.11 -9.07 -0.11
N ALA A 210 7.08 -8.75 -0.89
CA ALA A 210 6.14 -9.71 -1.48
C ALA A 210 6.81 -10.87 -2.22
N LYS A 211 7.84 -10.58 -3.05
CA LYS A 211 8.55 -11.62 -3.82
C LYS A 211 9.34 -12.60 -2.94
N HIS A 212 9.69 -12.20 -1.73
CA HIS A 212 10.42 -13.01 -0.76
C HIS A 212 9.47 -13.74 0.20
N ASN A 213 8.35 -13.12 0.54
CA ASN A 213 7.32 -13.78 1.35
C ASN A 213 6.79 -15.06 0.68
N VAL A 214 6.64 -15.07 -0.65
CA VAL A 214 6.16 -16.23 -1.40
C VAL A 214 7.16 -17.38 -1.49
N GLU A 215 8.38 -17.20 -1.02
CA GLU A 215 9.40 -18.26 -0.90
C GLU A 215 9.18 -19.13 0.33
N VAL A 216 8.45 -18.62 1.34
CA VAL A 216 8.23 -19.30 2.61
C VAL A 216 6.97 -20.15 2.56
N ALA A 217 7.14 -21.47 2.73
CA ALA A 217 6.02 -22.39 2.78
C ALA A 217 5.10 -22.07 3.98
N GLY A 218 3.79 -22.06 3.74
CA GLY A 218 2.80 -21.75 4.76
C GLY A 218 2.23 -20.34 4.68
N VAL A 219 2.84 -19.42 3.95
CA VAL A 219 2.17 -18.17 3.55
C VAL A 219 1.04 -18.50 2.58
N THR A 220 -0.16 -17.97 2.83
CA THR A 220 -1.34 -18.23 2.00
C THR A 220 -1.81 -17.02 1.22
N GLU A 221 -1.39 -15.80 1.63
CA GLU A 221 -1.83 -14.55 1.02
C GLU A 221 -0.74 -13.47 1.12
N ILE A 222 -0.62 -12.63 0.06
CA ILE A 222 0.22 -11.43 0.06
C ILE A 222 -0.60 -10.17 -0.24
N ARG A 223 -0.18 -9.00 0.34
CA ARG A 223 -0.95 -7.74 0.28
C ARG A 223 -0.15 -6.52 -0.22
N PRO A 224 0.67 -6.63 -1.27
CA PRO A 224 1.38 -5.48 -1.81
C PRO A 224 0.41 -4.41 -2.35
N GLY A 225 0.78 -3.14 -2.29
CA GLY A 225 -0.05 -2.05 -2.81
C GLY A 225 0.67 -1.20 -3.86
N ASN A 226 1.85 -0.68 -3.52
CA ASN A 226 2.60 0.25 -4.38
C ASN A 226 3.09 -0.36 -5.70
N TYR A 227 3.15 -1.69 -5.80
CA TYR A 227 3.63 -2.42 -6.99
C TYR A 227 2.93 -2.00 -8.30
N VAL A 228 1.69 -1.51 -8.25
CA VAL A 228 0.96 -1.04 -9.44
C VAL A 228 1.64 0.19 -10.06
N TRP A 229 2.24 1.01 -9.21
CA TRP A 229 2.94 2.23 -9.59
C TRP A 229 4.44 2.01 -9.71
N ASN A 230 5.03 1.42 -8.71
CA ASN A 230 6.42 1.58 -8.31
C ASN A 230 6.82 3.07 -8.24
N ASP A 231 7.89 3.38 -7.54
CA ASP A 231 8.33 4.76 -7.32
C ASP A 231 9.83 4.82 -7.00
N ALA A 232 10.36 6.01 -6.73
CA ALA A 232 11.78 6.16 -6.45
C ALA A 232 12.22 5.41 -5.17
N ILE A 233 11.32 5.22 -4.19
CA ILE A 233 11.58 4.40 -2.99
C ILE A 233 11.75 2.93 -3.39
N GLN A 234 10.85 2.38 -4.22
CA GLN A 234 10.95 0.98 -4.67
C GLN A 234 12.21 0.75 -5.52
N VAL A 235 12.59 1.74 -6.33
CA VAL A 235 13.86 1.71 -7.08
C VAL A 235 15.06 1.80 -6.14
N GLY A 236 15.00 2.65 -5.11
CA GLY A 236 16.04 2.79 -4.09
C GLY A 236 16.26 1.51 -3.27
N LEU A 237 15.20 0.76 -3.00
CA LEU A 237 15.25 -0.57 -2.36
C LEU A 237 15.70 -1.70 -3.30
N GLY A 238 15.93 -1.41 -4.57
CA GLY A 238 16.34 -2.43 -5.55
C GLY A 238 15.25 -3.39 -5.96
N VAL A 239 13.97 -3.13 -5.62
CA VAL A 239 12.85 -4.05 -5.92
C VAL A 239 12.13 -3.71 -7.21
N ALA A 240 12.37 -2.53 -7.77
CA ALA A 240 11.84 -2.10 -9.05
C ALA A 240 12.91 -1.35 -9.87
N ARG A 241 12.65 -1.21 -11.18
CA ARG A 241 13.43 -0.37 -12.10
C ARG A 241 12.63 0.87 -12.46
N LEU A 242 13.28 1.96 -12.87
CA LEU A 242 12.59 3.17 -13.35
C LEU A 242 11.59 2.88 -14.48
N SER A 243 11.89 1.92 -15.35
CA SER A 243 10.98 1.47 -16.44
C SER A 243 9.70 0.76 -15.95
N GLN A 244 9.61 0.44 -14.67
CA GLN A 244 8.43 -0.15 -14.03
C GLN A 244 7.64 0.91 -13.23
N CYS A 245 8.11 2.18 -13.18
CA CYS A 245 7.39 3.26 -12.53
C CYS A 245 6.29 3.77 -13.47
N ALA A 246 5.03 3.45 -13.17
CA ALA A 246 3.89 3.78 -14.01
C ALA A 246 3.37 5.21 -13.80
N LEU A 247 3.65 5.81 -12.63
CA LEU A 247 3.21 7.15 -12.26
C LEU A 247 4.36 8.14 -12.40
N THR A 248 4.10 9.25 -13.07
CA THR A 248 5.00 10.41 -13.13
C THR A 248 4.24 11.71 -12.89
N VAL A 249 4.94 12.69 -12.35
CA VAL A 249 4.46 14.09 -12.29
C VAL A 249 5.08 14.86 -13.45
N GLU A 250 4.25 15.44 -14.32
CA GLU A 250 4.68 16.40 -15.32
C GLU A 250 4.69 17.80 -14.71
N ALA A 251 5.83 18.47 -14.74
CA ALA A 251 6.03 19.82 -14.23
C ALA A 251 6.70 20.70 -15.29
N THR A 252 6.52 22.01 -15.17
CA THR A 252 7.16 22.99 -16.06
C THR A 252 8.29 23.71 -15.32
N VAL A 253 9.40 23.95 -15.99
CA VAL A 253 10.45 24.83 -15.51
C VAL A 253 9.95 26.28 -15.61
N VAL A 254 9.74 26.92 -14.47
CA VAL A 254 9.16 28.27 -14.39
C VAL A 254 10.18 29.36 -14.14
N SER A 255 11.37 29.02 -13.67
CA SER A 255 12.44 30.00 -13.39
C SER A 255 13.83 29.38 -13.43
N SER A 256 14.83 30.18 -13.72
CA SER A 256 16.26 29.87 -13.60
C SER A 256 16.97 31.08 -12.97
N PRO A 257 16.88 31.25 -11.63
CA PRO A 257 17.26 32.50 -10.96
C PRO A 257 18.77 32.70 -10.88
N MET A 258 19.59 31.68 -11.07
CA MET A 258 21.04 31.72 -11.05
C MET A 258 21.63 30.45 -11.71
N PRO A 259 22.89 30.47 -12.11
CA PRO A 259 23.57 29.29 -12.64
C PRO A 259 23.46 28.09 -11.68
N GLY A 260 23.20 26.89 -12.19
CA GLY A 260 23.08 25.66 -11.43
C GLY A 260 21.76 25.50 -10.65
N ARG A 261 20.77 26.39 -10.87
CA ARG A 261 19.47 26.31 -10.20
C ARG A 261 18.33 26.59 -11.17
N LEU A 262 17.30 25.71 -11.08
CA LEU A 262 16.00 25.96 -11.68
C LEU A 262 14.90 25.83 -10.62
N VAL A 263 13.70 26.29 -11.01
CA VAL A 263 12.46 26.13 -10.25
C VAL A 263 11.40 25.50 -11.14
N ILE A 264 10.72 24.48 -10.63
CA ILE A 264 9.59 23.85 -11.28
C ILE A 264 8.29 24.17 -10.52
N ASP A 265 7.15 24.12 -11.21
CA ASP A 265 5.80 24.38 -10.67
C ASP A 265 5.19 23.20 -9.90
N ALA A 266 6.00 22.25 -9.46
CA ALA A 266 5.59 21.12 -8.63
C ALA A 266 6.28 21.21 -7.27
N GLY A 267 5.53 21.58 -6.24
CA GLY A 267 5.96 21.65 -4.85
C GLY A 267 5.45 20.47 -4.01
N SER A 268 5.46 20.64 -2.69
CA SER A 268 5.05 19.59 -1.74
C SER A 268 3.58 19.21 -1.84
N LYS A 269 2.71 20.12 -2.31
CA LYS A 269 1.29 19.82 -2.55
C LYS A 269 1.05 18.84 -3.70
N VAL A 270 2.08 18.58 -4.51
CA VAL A 270 2.03 17.63 -5.63
C VAL A 270 2.97 16.45 -5.40
N LEU A 271 4.23 16.69 -4.98
CA LEU A 271 5.26 15.67 -4.85
C LEU A 271 5.31 15.01 -3.47
N GLY A 272 4.63 15.59 -2.45
CA GLY A 272 4.77 15.19 -1.06
C GLY A 272 6.16 15.52 -0.49
N LEU A 273 6.40 15.17 0.77
CA LEU A 273 7.68 15.42 1.45
C LEU A 273 8.43 14.13 1.81
N ASP A 274 7.90 12.98 1.42
CA ASP A 274 8.47 11.69 1.77
C ASP A 274 9.83 11.48 1.08
N LYS A 275 10.82 11.05 1.85
CA LYS A 275 12.11 10.52 1.38
C LYS A 275 12.27 9.03 1.65
N GLY A 276 11.23 8.40 2.13
CA GLY A 276 11.09 7.00 2.51
C GLY A 276 9.67 6.77 2.98
N ALA A 277 9.44 5.73 3.78
CA ALA A 277 8.17 5.47 4.44
C ALA A 277 8.39 5.27 5.94
N HIS A 278 7.32 5.38 6.73
CA HIS A 278 7.36 5.21 8.19
C HIS A 278 8.38 6.12 8.92
N GLY A 279 8.60 7.35 8.40
CA GLY A 279 9.56 8.31 8.97
C GLY A 279 11.03 8.03 8.61
N LEU A 280 11.29 7.04 7.76
CA LEU A 280 12.63 6.67 7.31
C LEU A 280 12.98 7.40 6.01
N SER A 281 14.29 7.62 5.75
CA SER A 281 14.80 8.25 4.53
C SER A 281 15.77 7.33 3.83
N ILE A 282 15.51 6.99 2.57
CA ILE A 282 16.34 6.10 1.76
C ILE A 282 16.66 6.68 0.36
N VAL A 283 16.04 7.80 -0.02
CA VAL A 283 16.26 8.45 -1.30
C VAL A 283 16.73 9.89 -1.10
N THR A 284 17.59 10.37 -2.02
CA THR A 284 18.05 11.75 -2.07
C THR A 284 17.08 12.59 -2.91
N GLY A 285 16.81 13.83 -2.44
CA GLY A 285 15.91 14.76 -3.13
C GLY A 285 14.43 14.37 -3.02
N TYR A 286 13.60 14.91 -3.91
CA TYR A 286 12.15 14.80 -3.89
C TYR A 286 11.58 14.27 -5.20
N GLY A 287 12.21 13.28 -5.77
CA GLY A 287 11.85 12.62 -7.02
C GLY A 287 13.01 12.51 -7.98
N ARG A 288 12.83 11.72 -9.03
CA ARG A 288 13.84 11.53 -10.08
C ARG A 288 13.33 12.10 -11.40
N ILE A 289 14.05 13.07 -11.96
CA ILE A 289 13.69 13.72 -13.23
C ILE A 289 14.15 12.82 -14.38
N ILE A 290 13.21 12.31 -15.17
CA ILE A 290 13.48 11.39 -16.27
C ILE A 290 14.28 12.12 -17.37
N GLY A 291 15.36 11.49 -17.84
CA GLY A 291 16.24 12.05 -18.86
C GLY A 291 17.26 13.06 -18.33
N TRP A 292 17.23 13.37 -17.04
CA TRP A 292 18.11 14.34 -16.40
C TRP A 292 18.69 13.80 -15.08
N PRO A 293 19.55 12.78 -15.10
CA PRO A 293 20.03 12.12 -13.88
C PRO A 293 20.87 13.03 -12.98
N GLU A 294 21.46 14.09 -13.54
CA GLU A 294 22.30 15.07 -12.82
C GLU A 294 21.48 16.17 -12.12
N LEU A 295 20.16 16.19 -12.33
CA LEU A 295 19.28 17.15 -11.69
C LEU A 295 18.74 16.58 -10.38
N THR A 296 18.86 17.35 -9.30
CA THR A 296 18.32 16.98 -7.99
C THR A 296 17.26 18.00 -7.55
N ILE A 297 16.05 17.52 -7.26
CA ILE A 297 15.03 18.32 -6.58
C ILE A 297 15.46 18.41 -5.12
N GLU A 298 16.16 19.47 -4.76
CA GLU A 298 16.85 19.63 -3.47
C GLU A 298 15.87 19.91 -2.33
N ARG A 299 14.89 20.77 -2.59
CA ARG A 299 13.87 21.18 -1.63
C ARG A 299 12.56 21.55 -2.29
N LEU A 300 11.47 21.47 -1.50
CA LEU A 300 10.13 21.86 -1.92
C LEU A 300 9.63 22.99 -1.03
N SER A 301 8.99 24.00 -1.64
CA SER A 301 7.97 24.82 -1.02
C SER A 301 6.61 24.20 -1.34
N GLU A 302 5.51 24.86 -0.95
CA GLU A 302 4.17 24.33 -1.23
C GLU A 302 3.92 24.14 -2.73
N GLU A 303 4.28 25.15 -3.56
CA GLU A 303 4.01 25.18 -5.00
C GLU A 303 5.27 25.09 -5.86
N HIS A 304 6.47 25.12 -5.28
CA HIS A 304 7.72 25.18 -6.02
C HIS A 304 8.67 24.05 -5.65
N GLY A 305 9.26 23.42 -6.66
CA GLY A 305 10.41 22.53 -6.51
C GLY A 305 11.70 23.24 -6.92
N VAL A 306 12.65 23.35 -6.00
CA VAL A 306 13.98 23.90 -6.29
C VAL A 306 14.89 22.78 -6.73
N VAL A 307 15.42 22.90 -7.94
CA VAL A 307 16.29 21.92 -8.59
C VAL A 307 17.70 22.47 -8.69
N THR A 308 18.66 21.67 -8.26
CA THR A 308 20.10 21.95 -8.44
C THR A 308 20.69 21.02 -9.50
N PHE A 309 21.68 21.51 -10.25
CA PHE A 309 22.33 20.76 -11.31
C PHE A 309 23.73 21.27 -11.63
N LEU A 310 24.53 20.42 -12.28
CA LEU A 310 25.79 20.75 -12.91
C LEU A 310 25.67 20.45 -14.40
N GLY A 311 26.10 21.39 -15.24
CA GLY A 311 26.10 21.22 -16.70
C GLY A 311 24.78 21.58 -17.38
N ALA A 312 24.29 20.71 -18.26
CA ALA A 312 23.07 20.96 -19.05
C ALA A 312 21.80 20.82 -18.19
N ALA A 313 20.80 21.63 -18.53
CA ALA A 313 19.50 21.65 -17.85
C ALA A 313 18.37 22.01 -18.80
N PRO A 314 17.11 21.66 -18.52
CA PRO A 314 15.98 22.09 -19.34
C PRO A 314 15.76 23.60 -19.25
N ALA A 315 15.31 24.19 -20.37
CA ALA A 315 15.03 25.62 -20.46
C ALA A 315 13.74 26.00 -19.73
N ILE A 316 13.59 27.28 -19.39
CA ILE A 316 12.32 27.85 -18.91
C ILE A 316 11.22 27.59 -19.94
N GLY A 317 10.06 27.14 -19.45
CA GLY A 317 8.92 26.71 -20.26
C GLY A 317 8.98 25.25 -20.71
N GLN A 318 10.12 24.58 -20.59
CA GLN A 318 10.23 23.16 -20.89
C GLN A 318 9.56 22.30 -19.80
N LYS A 319 8.86 21.25 -20.22
CA LYS A 319 8.26 20.27 -19.33
C LYS A 319 9.25 19.17 -18.98
N VAL A 320 9.19 18.73 -17.74
CA VAL A 320 9.96 17.60 -17.22
C VAL A 320 9.00 16.57 -16.62
N ARG A 321 9.39 15.29 -16.66
CA ARG A 321 8.66 14.19 -15.99
C ARG A 321 9.46 13.72 -14.80
N ILE A 322 8.77 13.56 -13.67
CA ILE A 322 9.37 13.23 -12.38
C ILE A 322 8.74 11.94 -11.87
N VAL A 323 9.56 10.93 -11.64
CA VAL A 323 9.13 9.77 -10.83
C VAL A 323 9.12 10.23 -9.37
N PRO A 324 7.96 10.25 -8.69
CA PRO A 324 7.89 10.72 -7.31
C PRO A 324 8.61 9.77 -6.37
N ASN A 325 8.99 10.26 -5.19
CA ASN A 325 9.55 9.40 -4.16
C ASN A 325 8.54 8.38 -3.68
N HIS A 326 7.31 8.81 -3.34
CA HIS A 326 6.27 7.96 -2.77
C HIS A 326 4.94 8.13 -3.54
N ALA A 327 4.68 7.24 -4.48
CA ALA A 327 3.52 7.32 -5.35
C ALA A 327 2.19 7.34 -4.58
N CYS A 328 2.07 6.58 -3.47
CA CYS A 328 0.83 6.51 -2.68
C CYS A 328 0.41 7.88 -2.11
N VAL A 329 1.36 8.67 -1.63
CA VAL A 329 1.10 10.02 -1.10
C VAL A 329 0.72 10.96 -2.23
N VAL A 330 1.47 10.93 -3.32
CA VAL A 330 1.25 11.78 -4.50
C VAL A 330 -0.14 11.56 -5.10
N VAL A 331 -0.56 10.31 -5.23
CA VAL A 331 -1.92 9.97 -5.69
C VAL A 331 -2.98 10.49 -4.72
N ASN A 332 -2.76 10.34 -3.40
CA ASN A 332 -3.74 10.81 -2.41
C ASN A 332 -3.87 12.35 -2.38
N LEU A 333 -2.87 13.10 -2.84
CA LEU A 333 -2.93 14.56 -2.99
C LEU A 333 -3.74 14.99 -4.22
N ALA A 334 -3.86 14.14 -5.24
CA ALA A 334 -4.50 14.46 -6.51
C ALA A 334 -6.00 14.07 -6.52
N GLU A 335 -6.80 14.79 -7.28
CA GLU A 335 -8.21 14.41 -7.55
C GLU A 335 -8.29 13.36 -8.64
N ALA A 336 -7.33 13.37 -9.57
CA ALA A 336 -7.35 12.52 -10.72
C ALA A 336 -5.99 12.31 -11.36
N LEU A 337 -5.96 11.31 -12.22
CA LEU A 337 -4.80 10.83 -12.95
C LEU A 337 -5.08 10.92 -14.45
N TRP A 338 -4.14 11.46 -15.21
CA TRP A 338 -4.18 11.46 -16.66
C TRP A 338 -3.52 10.21 -17.21
N VAL A 339 -4.28 9.41 -17.94
CA VAL A 339 -3.83 8.11 -18.44
C VAL A 339 -3.53 8.21 -19.94
N ASN A 340 -2.28 7.98 -20.32
CA ASN A 340 -1.80 8.05 -21.71
C ASN A 340 -2.22 9.34 -22.43
N ASP A 341 -2.33 10.46 -21.69
CA ASP A 341 -2.80 11.77 -22.17
C ASP A 341 -4.22 11.79 -22.79
N ARG A 342 -5.04 10.76 -22.57
CA ARG A 342 -6.35 10.59 -23.22
C ARG A 342 -7.49 10.31 -22.26
N GLU A 343 -7.24 9.55 -21.20
CA GLU A 343 -8.24 9.13 -20.22
C GLU A 343 -8.01 9.87 -18.90
N TYR A 344 -9.05 9.90 -18.09
CA TYR A 344 -9.05 10.53 -16.78
C TYR A 344 -9.61 9.55 -15.76
N TRP A 345 -8.77 9.12 -14.80
CA TRP A 345 -9.18 8.27 -13.70
C TRP A 345 -9.31 9.09 -12.42
N SER A 346 -10.47 8.99 -11.78
CA SER A 346 -10.70 9.64 -10.49
C SER A 346 -10.00 8.89 -9.36
N VAL A 347 -9.41 9.63 -8.41
CA VAL A 347 -8.95 9.08 -7.13
C VAL A 347 -10.17 8.99 -6.20
N ALA A 348 -11.08 8.04 -6.48
CA ALA A 348 -12.43 7.95 -5.95
C ALA A 348 -12.49 7.91 -4.41
N ALA A 349 -11.50 7.31 -3.75
CA ALA A 349 -11.41 7.26 -2.29
C ALA A 349 -10.45 8.32 -1.71
N ARG A 350 -10.11 9.38 -2.45
CA ARG A 350 -9.36 10.53 -1.92
C ARG A 350 -10.09 11.15 -0.75
N GLY A 351 -9.35 11.48 0.33
CA GLY A 351 -9.94 12.08 1.53
C GLY A 351 -10.74 11.11 2.42
N ARG A 352 -10.94 9.85 1.98
CA ARG A 352 -11.62 8.82 2.79
C ARG A 352 -10.62 8.20 3.77
N SER A 353 -10.30 8.96 4.82
CA SER A 353 -9.29 8.58 5.82
C SER A 353 -9.89 8.21 7.19
N ASP A 354 -11.21 8.05 7.24
CA ASP A 354 -12.04 7.72 8.40
C ASP A 354 -12.48 6.25 8.43
#